data_8a0047fdcb9eaafd6542d1c2970fdbd1
#
_entry.id   8a0047fdcb9eaafd6542d1c2970fdbd1
#
_cell.length_a   1.000
_cell.length_b   1.000
_cell.length_c   1.000
_cell.angle_alpha   90.00
_cell.angle_beta   90.00
_cell.angle_gamma   90.00
#
_symmetry.space_group_name_H-M   'P 1'
#
loop_
_entity.id
_entity.type
_entity.pdbx_description
1 polymer ?
#
loop_
_entity_poly.entity_id
_entity_poly.type
_entity_poly.pdbx_seq_one_letter_code
_entity_poly.pdbx_strand_id
1 'polypeptide(L)'
;MKRTSRWRLARVAILTAAALLIGTIAPSLAPAEPASAATDGQMVYPASGTIQSKVGDGCRSDYRKHDGIDISGQGGTPILAAYDGVIKTRAWSNGYGYYVDIQHAAGYVTRYAHMVAQGSVAPGASVVRGQQIGIVGSTGNSTGAHLHFEVWRNGTVFSAINDGFVCLSTVARGGRIPLVFPGLGTIASSPVMTADYNGDGKADLLGIAGDSDLHFLAGNGAGGFAKGSIITSAWGIHRHLTHTDLNGDGRADILVARSDGVLEYYAGNATGGFGAYSTPGSGWYGMLHVTSGADFSGDGHQDVLGASATGSLTLYRGNGTGALPGPHTVVGSGWNTIRHMVGGDFNGDRLGDIMAVADNGTLYFYPGLGGRFGTRVALGSGWGSITALTGGVDYNGDKHADLIARTSTGELYLYPGDGTGRFKSRILIGSGWGEYLQLE
;
A
#
# COMPACT_ATOMS: atom_id res chain seq x y z
N MET A 1 -19.86 96.34 17.88
CA MET A 1 -20.71 95.20 17.47
C MET A 1 -19.85 94.10 16.89
N LYS A 2 -20.10 92.91 17.27
CA LYS A 2 -19.51 91.60 16.93
C LYS A 2 -18.37 91.13 17.84
N ARG A 3 -18.78 90.28 18.76
CA ARG A 3 -17.93 89.49 19.69
C ARG A 3 -17.30 88.32 18.92
N THR A 4 -16.00 88.10 19.05
CA THR A 4 -15.26 86.91 18.65
C THR A 4 -15.00 86.06 19.85
N SER A 5 -15.58 84.85 19.91
CA SER A 5 -15.32 83.88 20.95
C SER A 5 -14.10 83.06 20.57
N ARG A 6 -13.13 82.99 21.48
CA ARG A 6 -11.93 82.11 21.37
C ARG A 6 -12.27 80.74 21.96
N TRP A 7 -12.12 79.73 21.19
CA TRP A 7 -12.15 78.31 21.65
C TRP A 7 -10.75 77.91 22.04
N ARG A 8 -10.58 77.46 23.28
CA ARG A 8 -9.34 76.85 23.76
C ARG A 8 -9.32 75.37 23.37
N LEU A 9 -8.27 74.96 22.70
CA LEU A 9 -7.98 73.52 22.41
C LEU A 9 -7.40 72.88 23.69
N ALA A 10 -8.15 71.96 24.27
CA ALA A 10 -7.65 71.02 25.28
C ALA A 10 -6.84 69.90 24.60
N ARG A 11 -5.59 69.76 24.97
CA ARG A 11 -4.76 68.65 24.56
C ARG A 11 -5.12 67.43 25.43
N VAL A 12 -5.70 66.39 24.85
CA VAL A 12 -5.87 65.09 25.47
C VAL A 12 -4.60 64.30 25.20
N ALA A 13 -3.88 63.92 26.24
CA ALA A 13 -2.76 63.01 26.18
C ALA A 13 -3.31 61.59 26.11
N ILE A 14 -3.08 60.91 25.00
CA ILE A 14 -3.39 59.49 24.85
C ILE A 14 -2.17 58.69 25.36
N LEU A 15 -2.32 58.06 26.53
CA LEU A 15 -1.38 57.02 26.99
C LEU A 15 -1.64 55.75 26.17
N THR A 16 -0.73 55.41 25.27
CA THR A 16 -0.71 54.09 24.62
C THR A 16 -0.08 53.09 25.58
N ALA A 17 -0.90 52.22 26.18
CA ALA A 17 -0.44 51.05 26.88
C ALA A 17 -0.03 50.00 25.82
N ALA A 18 1.27 49.71 25.66
CA ALA A 18 1.76 48.61 24.88
C ALA A 18 1.52 47.30 25.66
N ALA A 19 0.49 46.54 25.28
CA ALA A 19 0.30 45.17 25.75
C ALA A 19 1.31 44.28 25.07
N LEU A 20 2.29 43.79 25.82
CA LEU A 20 3.25 42.77 25.37
C LEU A 20 2.51 41.42 25.28
N LEU A 21 2.03 41.04 24.11
CA LEU A 21 1.54 39.69 23.84
C LEU A 21 2.76 38.72 23.78
N ILE A 22 3.03 38.06 24.90
CA ILE A 22 3.90 36.85 24.88
C ILE A 22 3.08 35.76 24.24
N GLY A 23 3.18 35.66 22.92
CA GLY A 23 2.68 34.51 22.16
C GLY A 23 3.54 33.28 22.49
N THR A 24 2.98 32.36 23.26
CA THR A 24 3.54 31.00 23.35
C THR A 24 3.45 30.37 21.98
N ILE A 25 4.56 30.32 21.24
CA ILE A 25 4.69 29.53 20.04
C ILE A 25 4.66 28.07 20.51
N ALA A 26 3.49 27.43 20.44
CA ALA A 26 3.43 25.98 20.49
C ALA A 26 4.23 25.47 19.28
N PRO A 27 5.16 24.51 19.46
CA PRO A 27 5.83 23.92 18.32
C PRO A 27 4.76 23.28 17.44
N SER A 28 4.59 23.79 16.21
CA SER A 28 3.81 23.12 15.20
C SER A 28 4.49 21.76 14.95
N LEU A 29 3.87 20.70 15.40
CA LEU A 29 4.23 19.36 14.92
C LEU A 29 4.01 19.40 13.42
N ALA A 30 5.11 19.46 12.67
CA ALA A 30 5.06 19.16 11.25
C ALA A 30 4.33 17.80 11.08
N PRO A 31 3.42 17.66 10.12
CA PRO A 31 2.82 16.37 9.85
C PRO A 31 3.98 15.40 9.60
N ALA A 32 4.01 14.29 10.35
CA ALA A 32 4.97 13.23 10.13
C ALA A 32 4.88 12.82 8.66
N GLU A 33 6.01 12.80 7.96
CA GLU A 33 6.06 12.24 6.61
C GLU A 33 5.41 10.87 6.63
N PRO A 34 4.61 10.52 5.61
CA PRO A 34 4.02 9.18 5.53
C PRO A 34 5.17 8.17 5.54
N ALA A 35 5.22 7.36 6.58
CA ALA A 35 6.21 6.30 6.68
C ALA A 35 6.00 5.35 5.49
N SER A 36 7.02 5.19 4.66
CA SER A 36 7.02 4.17 3.62
C SER A 36 6.95 2.79 4.27
N ALA A 37 6.30 1.84 3.60
CA ALA A 37 6.21 0.47 4.09
C ALA A 37 7.60 -0.12 4.37
N ALA A 38 7.69 -0.93 5.42
CA ALA A 38 8.96 -1.43 5.92
C ALA A 38 9.41 -2.65 5.12
N THR A 39 10.41 -2.48 4.25
CA THR A 39 10.92 -3.54 3.35
C THR A 39 12.14 -4.29 3.90
N ASP A 40 12.73 -3.83 4.99
CA ASP A 40 14.01 -4.32 5.51
C ASP A 40 13.94 -5.46 6.54
N GLY A 41 12.72 -5.95 6.84
CA GLY A 41 12.52 -7.02 7.81
C GLY A 41 12.88 -6.68 9.25
N GLN A 42 13.08 -5.41 9.55
CA GLN A 42 13.45 -4.95 10.88
C GLN A 42 12.29 -4.28 11.60
N MET A 43 11.91 -4.79 12.75
CA MET A 43 11.01 -4.11 13.65
C MET A 43 11.67 -2.89 14.29
N VAL A 44 10.87 -1.91 14.68
CA VAL A 44 11.31 -0.78 15.51
C VAL A 44 10.90 -0.97 16.96
N TYR A 45 11.64 -0.35 17.87
CA TYR A 45 11.25 -0.31 19.28
C TYR A 45 9.91 0.40 19.43
N PRO A 46 8.89 -0.27 20.01
CA PRO A 46 7.53 0.26 20.06
C PRO A 46 7.35 1.37 21.12
N ALA A 47 8.25 1.46 22.09
CA ALA A 47 8.24 2.48 23.12
C ALA A 47 9.66 2.90 23.50
N SER A 48 9.81 4.06 24.13
CA SER A 48 11.06 4.47 24.78
C SER A 48 11.04 4.04 26.23
N GLY A 49 12.19 3.59 26.73
CA GLY A 49 12.32 3.21 28.14
C GLY A 49 13.47 2.26 28.41
N THR A 50 13.57 1.78 29.63
CA THR A 50 14.58 0.82 30.05
C THR A 50 14.02 -0.60 29.99
N ILE A 51 14.80 -1.54 29.47
CA ILE A 51 14.43 -2.95 29.37
C ILE A 51 14.51 -3.59 30.76
N GLN A 52 13.37 -3.96 31.32
CA GLN A 52 13.28 -4.50 32.68
C GLN A 52 13.09 -6.02 32.72
N SER A 53 12.52 -6.60 31.67
CA SER A 53 12.26 -8.02 31.57
C SER A 53 12.33 -8.49 30.11
N LYS A 54 12.64 -9.77 29.90
CA LYS A 54 12.73 -10.43 28.58
C LYS A 54 11.98 -11.75 28.62
N VAL A 55 11.76 -12.37 27.46
CA VAL A 55 11.12 -13.68 27.34
C VAL A 55 11.91 -14.70 28.20
N GLY A 56 11.19 -15.48 28.99
CA GLY A 56 11.76 -16.43 29.95
C GLY A 56 12.43 -15.75 31.17
N ASP A 57 12.17 -14.46 31.34
CA ASP A 57 12.70 -13.60 32.44
C ASP A 57 14.23 -13.46 32.47
N GLY A 58 14.84 -13.33 31.30
CA GLY A 58 16.28 -13.23 31.14
C GLY A 58 16.96 -12.02 31.78
N CYS A 59 16.21 -11.06 32.39
CA CYS A 59 16.76 -9.90 33.10
C CYS A 59 16.64 -9.99 34.62
N ARG A 60 15.85 -10.93 35.13
CA ARG A 60 15.55 -11.12 36.57
C ARG A 60 16.05 -12.48 37.03
N SER A 61 16.38 -12.60 38.32
CA SER A 61 16.84 -13.85 38.92
C SER A 61 15.71 -14.77 39.38
N ASP A 62 14.44 -14.36 39.26
CA ASP A 62 13.29 -15.08 39.82
C ASP A 62 12.61 -16.07 38.86
N TYR A 63 13.16 -16.24 37.66
CA TYR A 63 12.80 -17.26 36.66
C TYR A 63 11.27 -17.40 36.40
N ARG A 64 10.50 -16.33 36.52
CA ARG A 64 9.07 -16.39 36.23
C ARG A 64 8.83 -16.56 34.73
N LYS A 65 7.80 -17.32 34.41
CA LYS A 65 7.37 -17.41 33.01
C LYS A 65 6.95 -16.01 32.53
N HIS A 66 7.67 -15.48 31.53
CA HIS A 66 7.41 -14.21 30.91
C HIS A 66 7.49 -14.37 29.40
N ASP A 67 6.42 -14.00 28.69
CA ASP A 67 6.28 -14.27 27.26
C ASP A 67 6.63 -13.05 26.38
N GLY A 68 7.13 -11.96 26.99
CA GLY A 68 7.41 -10.69 26.29
C GLY A 68 8.65 -9.93 26.80
N ILE A 69 8.74 -8.71 26.35
CA ILE A 69 9.73 -7.71 26.73
C ILE A 69 9.02 -6.60 27.50
N ASP A 70 9.46 -6.30 28.73
CA ASP A 70 8.95 -5.15 29.46
C ASP A 70 9.87 -3.94 29.23
N ILE A 71 9.29 -2.89 28.65
CA ILE A 71 9.94 -1.60 28.43
C ILE A 71 9.32 -0.62 29.41
N SER A 72 10.05 -0.29 30.49
CA SER A 72 9.59 0.73 31.43
C SER A 72 9.48 2.08 30.75
N GLY A 73 8.38 2.77 30.92
CA GLY A 73 8.15 4.08 30.33
C GLY A 73 7.39 4.97 31.30
N GLN A 74 7.44 6.28 31.06
CA GLN A 74 6.48 7.18 31.73
C GLN A 74 5.09 6.92 31.17
N GLY A 75 4.09 6.72 32.02
CA GLY A 75 2.70 6.67 31.61
C GLY A 75 2.35 7.89 30.74
N GLY A 76 1.56 7.66 29.70
CA GLY A 76 1.21 8.70 28.73
C GLY A 76 2.13 8.80 27.51
N THR A 77 3.21 8.00 27.41
CA THR A 77 4.06 7.98 26.21
C THR A 77 3.41 7.15 25.08
N PRO A 78 3.58 7.57 23.79
CA PRO A 78 3.02 6.83 22.66
C PRO A 78 3.62 5.42 22.51
N ILE A 79 2.76 4.48 22.10
CA ILE A 79 3.15 3.15 21.64
C ILE A 79 3.03 3.14 20.12
N LEU A 80 4.07 2.65 19.43
CA LEU A 80 4.14 2.53 17.99
C LEU A 80 3.98 1.08 17.54
N ALA A 81 3.38 0.87 16.36
CA ALA A 81 3.45 -0.40 15.65
C ALA A 81 4.91 -0.74 15.35
N ALA A 82 5.38 -1.90 15.78
CA ALA A 82 6.76 -2.30 15.57
C ALA A 82 7.09 -2.61 14.10
N TYR A 83 6.09 -3.01 13.33
CA TYR A 83 6.18 -3.28 11.89
C TYR A 83 4.82 -3.07 11.22
N ASP A 84 4.80 -3.06 9.88
CA ASP A 84 3.57 -2.99 9.09
C ASP A 84 2.68 -4.20 9.34
N GLY A 85 1.37 -4.02 9.33
CA GLY A 85 0.45 -5.11 9.57
C GLY A 85 -0.99 -4.67 9.70
N VAL A 86 -1.85 -5.59 10.12
CA VAL A 86 -3.28 -5.37 10.33
C VAL A 86 -3.62 -5.57 11.80
N ILE A 87 -4.41 -4.68 12.39
CA ILE A 87 -4.90 -4.86 13.76
C ILE A 87 -5.76 -6.13 13.82
N LYS A 88 -5.25 -7.16 14.46
CA LYS A 88 -5.94 -8.44 14.65
C LYS A 88 -6.91 -8.39 15.81
N THR A 89 -6.48 -7.79 16.92
CA THR A 89 -7.25 -7.75 18.17
C THR A 89 -7.06 -6.38 18.82
N ARG A 90 -8.12 -5.86 19.42
CA ARG A 90 -8.13 -4.69 20.29
C ARG A 90 -9.10 -4.97 21.42
N ALA A 91 -8.60 -5.32 22.58
CA ALA A 91 -9.42 -5.87 23.66
C ALA A 91 -8.90 -5.53 25.06
N TRP A 92 -9.58 -6.08 26.04
CA TRP A 92 -9.22 -6.07 27.47
C TRP A 92 -9.08 -7.50 28.00
N SER A 93 -8.10 -7.72 28.86
CA SER A 93 -8.05 -8.93 29.71
C SER A 93 -7.50 -8.58 31.10
N ASN A 94 -7.81 -9.42 32.09
CA ASN A 94 -7.32 -9.20 33.47
C ASN A 94 -5.77 -9.25 33.58
N GLY A 95 -5.11 -10.02 32.71
CA GLY A 95 -3.64 -10.11 32.65
C GLY A 95 -3.05 -8.89 31.92
N TYR A 96 -3.40 -8.70 30.65
CA TYR A 96 -2.80 -7.70 29.76
C TYR A 96 -3.37 -6.29 29.93
N GLY A 97 -4.49 -6.11 30.64
CA GLY A 97 -5.22 -4.84 30.60
C GLY A 97 -5.77 -4.54 29.21
N TYR A 98 -5.73 -3.29 28.79
CA TYR A 98 -5.97 -2.93 27.39
C TYR A 98 -4.79 -3.33 26.54
N TYR A 99 -5.06 -4.07 25.46
CA TYR A 99 -4.03 -4.55 24.55
C TYR A 99 -4.45 -4.52 23.09
N VAL A 100 -3.46 -4.50 22.22
CA VAL A 100 -3.61 -4.59 20.76
C VAL A 100 -2.69 -5.70 20.26
N ASP A 101 -3.20 -6.56 19.36
CA ASP A 101 -2.41 -7.48 18.57
C ASP A 101 -2.38 -6.98 17.11
N ILE A 102 -1.21 -7.00 16.50
CA ILE A 102 -1.01 -6.72 15.09
C ILE A 102 -0.55 -8.01 14.40
N GLN A 103 -1.26 -8.41 13.36
CA GLN A 103 -0.84 -9.49 12.47
C GLN A 103 0.10 -8.90 11.41
N HIS A 104 1.25 -9.51 11.22
CA HIS A 104 2.25 -9.16 10.22
C HIS A 104 2.44 -10.31 9.23
N ALA A 105 3.22 -10.06 8.19
CA ALA A 105 3.67 -11.09 7.25
C ALA A 105 4.43 -12.24 7.94
N ALA A 106 4.64 -13.34 7.24
CA ALA A 106 5.41 -14.52 7.68
C ALA A 106 4.95 -15.13 9.01
N GLY A 107 3.66 -14.98 9.35
CA GLY A 107 3.05 -15.55 10.54
C GLY A 107 3.40 -14.85 11.86
N TYR A 108 4.00 -13.66 11.79
CA TYR A 108 4.28 -12.88 12.98
C TYR A 108 3.03 -12.18 13.53
N VAL A 109 2.95 -12.13 14.86
CA VAL A 109 1.98 -11.31 15.61
C VAL A 109 2.76 -10.56 16.68
N THR A 110 2.51 -9.26 16.81
CA THR A 110 3.02 -8.49 17.95
C THR A 110 1.88 -8.08 18.87
N ARG A 111 2.10 -8.19 20.19
CA ARG A 111 1.16 -7.74 21.22
C ARG A 111 1.73 -6.57 21.99
N TYR A 112 0.88 -5.60 22.26
CA TYR A 112 1.18 -4.38 22.99
C TYR A 112 0.18 -4.26 24.13
N ALA A 113 0.61 -4.46 25.36
CA ALA A 113 -0.27 -4.56 26.53
C ALA A 113 -0.02 -3.45 27.56
N HIS A 114 -0.87 -3.45 28.62
CA HIS A 114 -0.92 -2.48 29.70
C HIS A 114 -1.18 -1.04 29.25
N MET A 115 -1.85 -0.84 28.11
CA MET A 115 -2.21 0.49 27.61
C MET A 115 -3.08 1.25 28.60
N VAL A 116 -3.02 2.60 28.57
CA VAL A 116 -3.86 3.46 29.43
C VAL A 116 -5.35 3.32 29.10
N ALA A 117 -5.66 3.04 27.84
CA ALA A 117 -7.01 2.88 27.31
C ALA A 117 -6.99 1.97 26.08
N GLN A 118 -8.15 1.68 25.54
CA GLN A 118 -8.29 0.92 24.29
C GLN A 118 -7.49 1.59 23.17
N GLY A 119 -6.71 0.79 22.42
CA GLY A 119 -5.87 1.28 21.32
C GLY A 119 -6.62 2.17 20.31
N SER A 120 -5.92 3.10 19.69
CA SER A 120 -6.50 4.14 18.83
C SER A 120 -6.96 3.65 17.47
N VAL A 121 -6.47 2.48 17.01
CA VAL A 121 -6.76 1.92 15.68
C VAL A 121 -7.71 0.73 15.80
N ALA A 122 -8.71 0.65 14.94
CA ALA A 122 -9.75 -0.39 14.99
C ALA A 122 -9.23 -1.76 14.46
N PRO A 123 -9.79 -2.90 14.93
CA PRO A 123 -9.53 -4.20 14.32
C PRO A 123 -9.85 -4.21 12.82
N GLY A 124 -9.03 -4.91 12.04
CA GLY A 124 -9.10 -4.96 10.58
C GLY A 124 -8.45 -3.78 9.87
N ALA A 125 -8.03 -2.73 10.58
CA ALA A 125 -7.33 -1.61 9.97
C ALA A 125 -5.83 -1.91 9.83
N SER A 126 -5.25 -1.51 8.68
CA SER A 126 -3.82 -1.56 8.44
C SER A 126 -3.09 -0.49 9.26
N VAL A 127 -1.88 -0.83 9.68
CA VAL A 127 -0.95 0.07 10.35
C VAL A 127 0.42 -0.04 9.69
N VAL A 128 1.16 1.07 9.64
CA VAL A 128 2.54 1.07 9.17
C VAL A 128 3.52 1.12 10.34
N ARG A 129 4.72 0.62 10.14
CA ARG A 129 5.82 0.69 11.11
C ARG A 129 6.02 2.11 11.62
N GLY A 130 6.03 2.29 12.93
CA GLY A 130 6.15 3.61 13.55
C GLY A 130 4.83 4.36 13.72
N GLN A 131 3.71 3.86 13.21
CA GLN A 131 2.40 4.47 13.46
C GLN A 131 2.00 4.33 14.93
N GLN A 132 1.50 5.41 15.52
CA GLN A 132 0.98 5.36 16.89
C GLN A 132 -0.31 4.52 16.96
N ILE A 133 -0.33 3.54 17.86
CA ILE A 133 -1.45 2.61 18.07
C ILE A 133 -2.04 2.68 19.47
N GLY A 134 -1.38 3.34 20.40
CA GLY A 134 -1.83 3.46 21.78
C GLY A 134 -0.91 4.32 22.63
N ILE A 135 -1.11 4.24 23.93
CA ILE A 135 -0.38 5.01 24.95
C ILE A 135 -0.01 4.08 26.09
N VAL A 136 1.24 4.14 26.57
CA VAL A 136 1.74 3.37 27.71
C VAL A 136 0.94 3.69 28.96
N GLY A 137 0.50 2.67 29.66
CA GLY A 137 -0.26 2.73 30.91
C GLY A 137 0.24 1.74 31.94
N SER A 138 -0.67 1.31 32.81
CA SER A 138 -0.44 0.31 33.85
C SER A 138 -1.72 -0.47 34.14
N THR A 139 -2.50 -0.80 33.09
CA THR A 139 -3.78 -1.51 33.24
C THR A 139 -3.56 -3.03 33.27
N GLY A 140 -4.51 -3.76 33.82
CA GLY A 140 -4.41 -5.21 34.02
C GLY A 140 -3.48 -5.59 35.18
N ASN A 141 -2.76 -6.71 35.04
CA ASN A 141 -1.80 -7.18 36.05
C ASN A 141 -0.43 -6.49 35.87
N SER A 142 -0.35 -5.24 36.34
CA SER A 142 0.83 -4.39 36.18
C SER A 142 1.16 -3.69 37.49
N THR A 143 2.45 -3.64 37.86
CA THR A 143 2.96 -2.99 39.09
C THR A 143 3.40 -1.55 38.85
N GLY A 144 3.40 -1.06 37.62
CA GLY A 144 3.82 0.29 37.27
C GLY A 144 3.74 0.53 35.77
N ALA A 145 3.88 1.80 35.34
CA ALA A 145 3.78 2.16 33.94
C ALA A 145 4.90 1.51 33.10
N HIS A 146 4.52 0.65 32.17
CA HIS A 146 5.42 0.01 31.20
C HIS A 146 4.62 -0.48 29.99
N LEU A 147 5.31 -0.72 28.89
CA LEU A 147 4.81 -1.51 27.77
C LEU A 147 5.26 -2.95 27.95
N HIS A 148 4.32 -3.89 28.00
CA HIS A 148 4.61 -5.29 27.80
C HIS A 148 4.44 -5.61 26.31
N PHE A 149 5.55 -6.04 25.67
CA PHE A 149 5.65 -6.25 24.23
C PHE A 149 6.00 -7.71 23.94
N GLU A 150 5.10 -8.42 23.22
CA GLU A 150 5.33 -9.81 22.81
C GLU A 150 5.49 -9.89 21.30
N VAL A 151 6.31 -10.83 20.85
CA VAL A 151 6.42 -11.25 19.45
C VAL A 151 6.16 -12.75 19.36
N TRP A 152 5.22 -13.11 18.51
CA TRP A 152 4.83 -14.48 18.24
C TRP A 152 5.12 -14.81 16.79
N ARG A 153 5.44 -16.06 16.48
CA ARG A 153 5.51 -16.58 15.11
C ARG A 153 4.78 -17.90 15.01
N ASN A 154 3.82 -18.00 14.10
CA ASN A 154 3.00 -19.20 13.91
C ASN A 154 2.38 -19.74 15.22
N GLY A 155 1.90 -18.84 16.08
CA GLY A 155 1.26 -19.18 17.36
C GLY A 155 2.21 -19.54 18.50
N THR A 156 3.52 -19.42 18.32
CA THR A 156 4.55 -19.68 19.35
C THR A 156 5.31 -18.40 19.68
N VAL A 157 5.63 -18.18 20.94
CA VAL A 157 6.48 -17.04 21.36
C VAL A 157 7.82 -17.08 20.63
N PHE A 158 8.16 -15.99 19.97
CA PHE A 158 9.41 -15.83 19.23
C PHE A 158 10.53 -15.40 20.20
N SER A 159 11.12 -16.36 20.91
CA SER A 159 12.11 -16.10 21.97
C SER A 159 13.40 -15.44 21.47
N ALA A 160 13.74 -15.57 20.18
CA ALA A 160 14.88 -14.87 19.56
C ALA A 160 14.73 -13.34 19.62
N ILE A 161 13.55 -12.80 19.94
CA ILE A 161 13.37 -11.36 20.21
C ILE A 161 14.31 -10.86 21.32
N ASN A 162 14.72 -11.74 22.25
CA ASN A 162 15.65 -11.41 23.31
C ASN A 162 17.00 -10.87 22.82
N ASP A 163 17.45 -11.28 21.64
CA ASP A 163 18.72 -10.86 21.05
C ASP A 163 18.69 -9.38 20.62
N GLY A 164 17.50 -8.85 20.36
CA GLY A 164 17.28 -7.42 20.05
C GLY A 164 17.20 -6.50 21.26
N PHE A 165 17.25 -7.02 22.49
CA PHE A 165 17.07 -6.26 23.72
C PHE A 165 18.15 -6.59 24.76
N VAL A 166 18.78 -5.58 25.34
CA VAL A 166 19.78 -5.71 26.38
C VAL A 166 19.16 -5.30 27.71
N CYS A 167 19.28 -6.17 28.74
CA CYS A 167 18.75 -5.89 30.06
C CYS A 167 19.34 -4.60 30.62
N LEU A 168 18.49 -3.80 31.26
CA LEU A 168 18.82 -2.52 31.89
C LEU A 168 19.31 -1.44 30.90
N SER A 169 19.35 -1.71 29.58
CA SER A 169 19.63 -0.68 28.59
C SER A 169 18.40 0.16 28.33
N THR A 170 18.62 1.40 27.89
CA THR A 170 17.54 2.30 27.44
C THR A 170 17.40 2.22 25.93
N VAL A 171 16.17 2.08 25.46
CA VAL A 171 15.83 2.10 24.03
C VAL A 171 15.04 3.35 23.69
N ALA A 172 15.20 3.82 22.48
CA ALA A 172 14.45 4.94 21.93
C ALA A 172 13.36 4.44 20.96
N ARG A 173 12.13 4.87 21.15
CA ARG A 173 10.98 4.58 20.29
C ARG A 173 11.30 4.94 18.83
N GLY A 174 10.93 4.04 17.90
CA GLY A 174 11.20 4.20 16.48
C GLY A 174 12.61 3.82 16.04
N GLY A 175 13.56 3.63 16.99
CA GLY A 175 14.87 3.05 16.69
C GLY A 175 14.71 1.58 16.25
N ARG A 176 15.61 1.10 15.37
CA ARG A 176 15.55 -0.28 14.88
C ARG A 176 15.94 -1.28 15.94
N ILE A 177 15.18 -2.36 16.07
CA ILE A 177 15.59 -3.52 16.87
C ILE A 177 16.72 -4.21 16.09
N PRO A 178 17.93 -4.40 16.67
CA PRO A 178 19.08 -4.97 15.98
C PRO A 178 18.93 -6.50 15.80
N LEU A 179 17.85 -6.91 15.17
CA LEU A 179 17.48 -8.30 14.91
C LEU A 179 16.77 -8.39 13.56
N VAL A 180 17.15 -9.39 12.76
CA VAL A 180 16.42 -9.73 11.54
C VAL A 180 15.31 -10.73 11.91
N PHE A 181 14.09 -10.42 11.49
CA PHE A 181 12.92 -11.29 11.67
C PHE A 181 12.75 -12.15 10.41
N PRO A 182 13.08 -13.46 10.44
CA PRO A 182 13.08 -14.30 9.25
C PRO A 182 11.72 -14.29 8.55
N GLY A 183 11.72 -13.89 7.28
CA GLY A 183 10.52 -13.78 6.46
C GLY A 183 9.74 -12.47 6.62
N LEU A 184 10.06 -11.61 7.58
CA LEU A 184 9.34 -10.35 7.77
C LEU A 184 9.77 -9.28 6.74
N GLY A 185 11.00 -9.31 6.27
CA GLY A 185 11.50 -8.46 5.18
C GLY A 185 11.82 -9.25 3.92
N THR A 186 11.77 -10.56 4.04
CA THR A 186 11.65 -11.46 2.94
C THR A 186 10.20 -11.93 2.88
N ILE A 187 9.27 -11.08 2.50
CA ILE A 187 8.33 -11.62 1.55
C ILE A 187 9.30 -12.08 0.46
N ALA A 188 9.32 -13.39 0.16
CA ALA A 188 9.84 -13.84 -1.10
C ALA A 188 9.41 -12.74 -2.07
N SER A 189 10.35 -12.11 -2.75
CA SER A 189 10.00 -11.10 -3.73
C SER A 189 8.78 -11.67 -4.42
N SER A 190 7.58 -11.11 -4.19
CA SER A 190 6.67 -11.13 -5.31
C SER A 190 7.53 -10.46 -6.35
N PRO A 191 8.04 -11.19 -7.34
CA PRO A 191 8.73 -10.55 -8.42
C PRO A 191 7.73 -9.47 -8.85
N VAL A 192 8.22 -8.27 -9.14
CA VAL A 192 7.42 -7.32 -9.92
C VAL A 192 6.71 -8.20 -10.91
N MET A 193 5.37 -8.21 -10.88
CA MET A 193 4.62 -9.22 -11.62
C MET A 193 5.19 -9.26 -13.02
N THR A 194 5.59 -10.44 -13.49
CA THR A 194 6.35 -10.48 -14.73
C THR A 194 5.45 -10.39 -15.95
N ALA A 195 4.11 -10.53 -15.82
CA ALA A 195 3.22 -10.76 -16.97
C ALA A 195 3.83 -11.73 -17.99
N ASP A 196 4.60 -12.70 -17.49
CA ASP A 196 5.26 -13.73 -18.29
C ASP A 196 4.26 -14.84 -18.57
N TYR A 197 3.60 -14.75 -19.71
CA TYR A 197 2.57 -15.72 -20.10
C TYR A 197 3.18 -16.98 -20.72
N ASN A 198 4.42 -16.92 -21.25
CA ASN A 198 5.05 -18.03 -21.95
C ASN A 198 6.10 -18.77 -21.11
N GLY A 199 6.47 -18.28 -19.94
CA GLY A 199 7.43 -18.92 -19.03
C GLY A 199 8.89 -18.68 -19.41
N ASP A 200 9.22 -17.66 -20.24
CA ASP A 200 10.59 -17.36 -20.66
C ASP A 200 11.32 -16.36 -19.72
N GLY A 201 10.65 -15.92 -18.66
CA GLY A 201 11.17 -15.00 -17.65
C GLY A 201 11.13 -13.54 -18.04
N LYS A 202 10.43 -13.17 -19.11
CA LYS A 202 10.27 -11.80 -19.58
C LYS A 202 8.81 -11.41 -19.59
N ALA A 203 8.55 -10.11 -19.39
CA ALA A 203 7.20 -9.61 -19.47
C ALA A 203 6.72 -9.53 -20.92
N ASP A 204 5.52 -10.06 -21.15
CA ASP A 204 4.81 -10.10 -22.41
C ASP A 204 3.65 -9.09 -22.42
N LEU A 205 3.01 -8.90 -23.58
CA LEU A 205 1.75 -8.17 -23.71
C LEU A 205 0.65 -9.07 -24.27
N LEU A 206 -0.57 -8.76 -23.89
CA LEU A 206 -1.77 -9.26 -24.55
C LEU A 206 -2.47 -8.08 -25.25
N GLY A 207 -3.09 -8.36 -26.39
CA GLY A 207 -3.85 -7.36 -27.14
C GLY A 207 -5.14 -7.93 -27.69
N ILE A 208 -6.25 -7.21 -27.51
CA ILE A 208 -7.50 -7.50 -28.22
C ILE A 208 -7.51 -6.62 -29.47
N ALA A 209 -7.46 -7.25 -30.64
CA ALA A 209 -7.44 -6.56 -31.91
C ALA A 209 -8.84 -6.18 -32.41
N GLY A 210 -8.92 -5.34 -33.44
CA GLY A 210 -10.17 -4.86 -34.01
C GLY A 210 -11.05 -5.94 -34.65
N ASP A 211 -10.47 -7.09 -35.00
CA ASP A 211 -11.16 -8.31 -35.49
C ASP A 211 -11.73 -9.17 -34.33
N SER A 212 -11.53 -8.75 -33.09
CA SER A 212 -11.95 -9.45 -31.87
C SER A 212 -11.10 -10.66 -31.51
N ASP A 213 -9.89 -10.76 -32.03
CA ASP A 213 -8.95 -11.79 -31.64
C ASP A 213 -8.08 -11.35 -30.46
N LEU A 214 -7.82 -12.27 -29.54
CA LEU A 214 -6.83 -12.09 -28.47
C LEU A 214 -5.45 -12.51 -28.99
N HIS A 215 -4.53 -11.58 -28.97
CA HIS A 215 -3.16 -11.77 -29.40
C HIS A 215 -2.20 -11.86 -28.22
N PHE A 216 -1.21 -12.74 -28.36
CA PHE A 216 -0.04 -12.82 -27.50
C PHE A 216 1.15 -12.16 -28.19
N LEU A 217 1.83 -11.26 -27.48
CA LEU A 217 2.96 -10.46 -27.98
C LEU A 217 4.15 -10.67 -27.06
N ALA A 218 5.04 -11.60 -27.46
CA ALA A 218 6.21 -11.98 -26.65
C ALA A 218 7.16 -10.81 -26.43
N GLY A 219 7.50 -10.53 -25.18
CA GLY A 219 8.47 -9.55 -24.79
C GLY A 219 9.91 -10.01 -25.00
N ASN A 220 10.81 -9.08 -25.27
CA ASN A 220 12.24 -9.37 -25.43
C ASN A 220 13.06 -9.15 -24.16
N GLY A 221 12.42 -8.69 -23.05
CA GLY A 221 13.08 -8.32 -21.79
C GLY A 221 13.88 -7.01 -21.84
N ALA A 222 13.71 -6.24 -22.91
CA ALA A 222 14.35 -4.91 -23.11
C ALA A 222 13.30 -3.85 -23.53
N GLY A 223 12.02 -4.12 -23.22
CA GLY A 223 10.89 -3.24 -23.48
C GLY A 223 10.31 -3.33 -24.90
N GLY A 224 10.81 -4.22 -25.77
CA GLY A 224 10.25 -4.46 -27.09
C GLY A 224 9.42 -5.75 -27.16
N PHE A 225 8.50 -5.83 -28.14
CA PHE A 225 7.58 -6.95 -28.31
C PHE A 225 7.65 -7.50 -29.73
N ALA A 226 7.51 -8.81 -29.85
CA ALA A 226 7.32 -9.48 -31.13
C ALA A 226 5.91 -9.22 -31.68
N LYS A 227 5.75 -9.40 -33.00
CA LYS A 227 4.41 -9.38 -33.60
C LYS A 227 3.52 -10.44 -32.97
N GLY A 228 2.25 -10.07 -32.65
CA GLY A 228 1.32 -10.94 -31.97
C GLY A 228 0.97 -12.23 -32.74
N SER A 229 0.79 -13.30 -31.98
CA SER A 229 0.15 -14.54 -32.44
C SER A 229 -1.24 -14.66 -31.82
N ILE A 230 -2.21 -15.16 -32.60
CA ILE A 230 -3.58 -15.33 -32.09
C ILE A 230 -3.60 -16.47 -31.07
N ILE A 231 -4.09 -16.20 -29.85
CA ILE A 231 -4.37 -17.21 -28.83
C ILE A 231 -5.76 -17.79 -29.06
N THR A 232 -6.74 -16.92 -29.26
CA THR A 232 -8.16 -17.29 -29.40
C THR A 232 -8.95 -16.15 -30.05
N SER A 233 -10.11 -16.48 -30.62
CA SER A 233 -10.99 -15.52 -31.30
C SER A 233 -12.26 -15.22 -30.50
N ALA A 234 -13.05 -14.25 -30.95
CA ALA A 234 -14.33 -13.84 -30.39
C ALA A 234 -14.24 -13.11 -29.01
N TRP A 235 -13.19 -12.34 -28.79
CA TRP A 235 -12.95 -11.54 -27.58
C TRP A 235 -13.55 -10.12 -27.62
N GLY A 236 -14.27 -9.77 -28.66
CA GLY A 236 -14.86 -8.42 -28.82
C GLY A 236 -15.90 -8.00 -27.79
N ILE A 237 -16.39 -8.94 -26.97
CA ILE A 237 -17.29 -8.66 -25.84
C ILE A 237 -16.56 -8.29 -24.55
N HIS A 238 -15.24 -8.49 -24.50
CA HIS A 238 -14.42 -8.22 -23.32
C HIS A 238 -14.00 -6.75 -23.31
N ARG A 239 -14.09 -6.09 -22.14
CA ARG A 239 -13.90 -4.64 -22.02
C ARG A 239 -12.69 -4.24 -21.19
N HIS A 240 -12.42 -4.96 -20.12
CA HIS A 240 -11.31 -4.66 -19.21
C HIS A 240 -10.49 -5.92 -19.05
N LEU A 241 -9.38 -5.96 -19.75
CA LEU A 241 -8.37 -6.99 -19.62
C LEU A 241 -7.34 -6.50 -18.58
N THR A 242 -6.95 -7.34 -17.64
CA THR A 242 -5.88 -7.03 -16.68
C THR A 242 -5.14 -8.30 -16.28
N HIS A 243 -3.81 -8.19 -16.18
CA HIS A 243 -2.95 -9.26 -15.69
C HIS A 243 -3.11 -9.44 -14.17
N THR A 244 -2.83 -10.64 -13.70
CA THR A 244 -2.87 -10.97 -12.27
C THR A 244 -2.17 -12.30 -12.02
N ASP A 245 -1.84 -12.61 -10.77
CA ASP A 245 -1.60 -13.95 -10.23
C ASP A 245 -2.60 -14.14 -9.07
N LEU A 246 -3.87 -14.31 -9.45
CA LEU A 246 -4.95 -14.34 -8.47
C LEU A 246 -5.02 -15.66 -7.72
N ASN A 247 -4.43 -16.73 -8.28
CA ASN A 247 -4.38 -18.04 -7.66
C ASN A 247 -3.10 -18.28 -6.84
N GLY A 248 -2.10 -17.39 -6.93
CA GLY A 248 -0.86 -17.48 -6.17
C GLY A 248 0.11 -18.56 -6.64
N ASP A 249 0.00 -19.01 -7.91
CA ASP A 249 0.86 -20.08 -8.44
C ASP A 249 2.17 -19.55 -9.08
N GLY A 250 2.35 -18.23 -9.12
CA GLY A 250 3.52 -17.52 -9.65
C GLY A 250 3.51 -17.36 -11.17
N ARG A 251 2.40 -17.63 -11.84
CA ARG A 251 2.22 -17.46 -13.29
C ARG A 251 1.32 -16.26 -13.57
N ALA A 252 1.50 -15.69 -14.77
CA ALA A 252 0.63 -14.62 -15.22
C ALA A 252 -0.73 -15.19 -15.65
N ASP A 253 -1.76 -14.80 -14.89
CA ASP A 253 -3.17 -15.03 -15.16
C ASP A 253 -3.79 -13.78 -15.79
N ILE A 254 -5.05 -13.87 -16.23
CA ILE A 254 -5.84 -12.70 -16.62
C ILE A 254 -7.21 -12.67 -15.96
N LEU A 255 -7.65 -11.45 -15.68
CA LEU A 255 -9.02 -11.11 -15.37
C LEU A 255 -9.60 -10.29 -16.51
N VAL A 256 -10.84 -10.57 -16.88
CA VAL A 256 -11.52 -9.90 -17.98
C VAL A 256 -12.95 -9.60 -17.57
N ALA A 257 -13.36 -8.32 -17.65
CA ALA A 257 -14.76 -7.95 -17.47
C ALA A 257 -15.47 -7.93 -18.82
N ARG A 258 -16.54 -8.71 -18.95
CA ARG A 258 -17.39 -8.74 -20.15
C ARG A 258 -18.36 -7.58 -20.19
N SER A 259 -18.86 -7.28 -21.38
CA SER A 259 -19.86 -6.24 -21.59
C SER A 259 -21.22 -6.50 -20.92
N ASP A 260 -21.52 -7.77 -20.60
CA ASP A 260 -22.70 -8.17 -19.84
C ASP A 260 -22.49 -8.17 -18.32
N GLY A 261 -21.29 -7.79 -17.88
CA GLY A 261 -20.93 -7.62 -16.46
C GLY A 261 -20.45 -8.88 -15.76
N VAL A 262 -20.16 -9.94 -16.46
CA VAL A 262 -19.46 -11.11 -15.89
C VAL A 262 -17.98 -10.80 -15.81
N LEU A 263 -17.37 -11.05 -14.64
CA LEU A 263 -15.92 -11.09 -14.50
C LEU A 263 -15.45 -12.52 -14.73
N GLU A 264 -14.54 -12.69 -15.66
CA GLU A 264 -13.94 -13.97 -16.02
C GLU A 264 -12.48 -13.99 -15.58
N TYR A 265 -12.05 -15.13 -15.07
CA TYR A 265 -10.69 -15.43 -14.68
C TYR A 265 -10.17 -16.60 -15.49
N TYR A 266 -8.97 -16.44 -16.03
CA TYR A 266 -8.26 -17.48 -16.79
C TYR A 266 -6.87 -17.67 -16.20
N ALA A 267 -6.59 -18.85 -15.65
CA ALA A 267 -5.29 -19.17 -15.12
C ALA A 267 -4.28 -19.40 -16.23
N GLY A 268 -3.11 -18.78 -16.12
CA GLY A 268 -2.02 -18.96 -17.07
C GLY A 268 -1.42 -20.37 -17.04
N ASN A 269 -0.97 -20.86 -18.19
CA ASN A 269 -0.36 -22.18 -18.29
C ASN A 269 1.16 -22.14 -18.51
N ALA A 270 1.77 -20.94 -18.49
CA ALA A 270 3.19 -20.65 -18.74
C ALA A 270 3.70 -21.14 -20.12
N THR A 271 2.81 -21.27 -21.11
CA THR A 271 3.16 -21.67 -22.48
C THR A 271 2.54 -20.72 -23.52
N GLY A 272 2.15 -19.51 -23.11
CA GLY A 272 1.51 -18.50 -23.95
C GLY A 272 -0.01 -18.68 -24.09
N GLY A 273 -0.64 -19.47 -23.24
CA GLY A 273 -2.08 -19.71 -23.24
C GLY A 273 -2.66 -19.81 -21.82
N PHE A 274 -3.92 -20.22 -21.74
CA PHE A 274 -4.67 -20.30 -20.50
C PHE A 274 -5.20 -21.72 -20.25
N GLY A 275 -5.34 -22.06 -18.96
CA GLY A 275 -5.82 -23.36 -18.50
C GLY A 275 -7.20 -23.24 -17.82
N ALA A 276 -7.23 -23.26 -16.48
CA ALA A 276 -8.48 -23.22 -15.73
C ALA A 276 -9.22 -21.90 -15.95
N TYR A 277 -10.56 -22.00 -16.02
CA TYR A 277 -11.48 -20.87 -16.19
C TYR A 277 -12.47 -20.84 -15.03
N SER A 278 -12.78 -19.64 -14.53
CA SER A 278 -13.85 -19.41 -13.57
C SER A 278 -14.48 -18.04 -13.73
N THR A 279 -15.60 -17.81 -13.04
CA THR A 279 -16.32 -16.53 -13.03
C THR A 279 -16.41 -16.03 -11.58
N PRO A 280 -15.35 -15.36 -11.07
CA PRO A 280 -15.30 -14.94 -9.66
C PRO A 280 -16.31 -13.86 -9.30
N GLY A 281 -16.99 -13.25 -10.26
CA GLY A 281 -17.96 -12.19 -9.96
C GLY A 281 -18.91 -11.83 -11.11
N SER A 282 -19.95 -11.07 -10.75
CA SER A 282 -20.92 -10.49 -11.67
C SER A 282 -21.25 -9.05 -11.24
N GLY A 283 -21.92 -8.27 -12.12
CA GLY A 283 -22.25 -6.87 -11.84
C GLY A 283 -21.19 -5.87 -12.26
N TRP A 284 -20.19 -6.28 -13.05
CA TRP A 284 -19.07 -5.45 -13.51
C TRP A 284 -19.39 -4.57 -14.73
N TYR A 285 -20.63 -4.61 -15.27
CA TYR A 285 -21.03 -3.83 -16.44
C TYR A 285 -20.94 -2.29 -16.25
N GLY A 286 -20.99 -1.82 -14.99
CA GLY A 286 -20.89 -0.40 -14.64
C GLY A 286 -19.49 0.09 -14.30
N MET A 287 -18.47 -0.75 -14.46
CA MET A 287 -17.09 -0.35 -14.23
C MET A 287 -16.53 0.43 -15.41
N LEU A 288 -15.90 1.57 -15.13
CA LEU A 288 -15.14 2.35 -16.11
C LEU A 288 -13.72 1.79 -16.26
N HIS A 289 -13.15 1.31 -15.14
CA HIS A 289 -11.83 0.72 -15.09
C HIS A 289 -11.81 -0.48 -14.14
N VAL A 290 -11.05 -1.48 -14.53
CA VAL A 290 -10.69 -2.63 -13.69
C VAL A 290 -9.18 -2.80 -13.80
N THR A 291 -8.49 -2.98 -12.70
CA THR A 291 -7.05 -3.28 -12.67
C THR A 291 -6.72 -4.25 -11.54
N SER A 292 -5.65 -4.99 -11.72
CA SER A 292 -5.14 -5.99 -10.77
C SER A 292 -3.60 -5.96 -10.79
N GLY A 293 -2.94 -7.09 -10.55
CA GLY A 293 -1.49 -7.23 -10.67
C GLY A 293 -0.70 -6.78 -9.44
N ALA A 294 -1.39 -6.46 -8.32
CA ALA A 294 -0.72 -6.08 -7.08
C ALA A 294 -1.57 -6.41 -5.84
N ASP A 295 -0.92 -6.47 -4.67
CA ASP A 295 -1.56 -6.57 -3.36
C ASP A 295 -1.97 -5.17 -2.87
N PHE A 296 -3.21 -4.76 -3.18
CA PHE A 296 -3.73 -3.47 -2.75
C PHE A 296 -4.20 -3.47 -1.30
N SER A 297 -4.45 -4.65 -0.71
CA SER A 297 -4.94 -4.79 0.66
C SER A 297 -3.83 -4.94 1.69
N GLY A 298 -2.64 -5.37 1.28
CA GLY A 298 -1.51 -5.67 2.16
C GLY A 298 -1.61 -7.03 2.85
N ASP A 299 -2.42 -7.98 2.32
CA ASP A 299 -2.62 -9.29 2.93
C ASP A 299 -1.72 -10.40 2.31
N GLY A 300 -0.94 -10.06 1.28
CA GLY A 300 -0.01 -10.97 0.61
C GLY A 300 -0.61 -11.67 -0.61
N HIS A 301 -1.85 -11.38 -0.98
CA HIS A 301 -2.51 -11.89 -2.19
C HIS A 301 -2.79 -10.75 -3.15
N GLN A 302 -2.83 -11.06 -4.44
CA GLN A 302 -3.22 -10.06 -5.42
C GLN A 302 -4.71 -9.78 -5.36
N ASP A 303 -5.06 -8.52 -5.54
CA ASP A 303 -6.41 -7.98 -5.44
C ASP A 303 -6.87 -7.38 -6.76
N VAL A 304 -8.13 -6.97 -6.80
CA VAL A 304 -8.74 -6.27 -7.93
C VAL A 304 -9.30 -4.92 -7.46
N LEU A 305 -9.07 -3.89 -8.26
CA LEU A 305 -9.72 -2.59 -8.10
C LEU A 305 -10.72 -2.36 -9.23
N GLY A 306 -11.92 -1.92 -8.87
CA GLY A 306 -12.95 -1.52 -9.82
C GLY A 306 -13.37 -0.07 -9.60
N ALA A 307 -13.22 0.78 -10.63
CA ALA A 307 -13.72 2.15 -10.63
C ALA A 307 -15.07 2.22 -11.33
N SER A 308 -16.13 2.60 -10.62
CA SER A 308 -17.49 2.65 -11.16
C SER A 308 -17.79 3.97 -11.86
N ALA A 309 -18.81 3.97 -12.71
CA ALA A 309 -19.33 5.18 -13.36
C ALA A 309 -19.85 6.24 -12.36
N THR A 310 -20.20 5.84 -11.14
CA THR A 310 -20.58 6.77 -10.05
C THR A 310 -19.37 7.38 -9.34
N GLY A 311 -18.17 7.00 -9.73
CA GLY A 311 -16.90 7.51 -9.19
C GLY A 311 -16.38 6.78 -7.96
N SER A 312 -17.00 5.68 -7.53
CA SER A 312 -16.47 4.87 -6.43
C SER A 312 -15.32 3.99 -6.92
N LEU A 313 -14.21 3.96 -6.18
CA LEU A 313 -13.17 2.96 -6.33
C LEU A 313 -13.37 1.90 -5.25
N THR A 314 -13.55 0.66 -5.68
CA THR A 314 -13.81 -0.47 -4.78
C THR A 314 -12.66 -1.49 -4.86
N LEU A 315 -12.18 -1.91 -3.70
CA LEU A 315 -11.21 -2.97 -3.52
C LEU A 315 -11.93 -4.31 -3.34
N TYR A 316 -11.60 -5.27 -4.19
CA TYR A 316 -12.03 -6.66 -4.16
C TYR A 316 -10.83 -7.52 -3.79
N ARG A 317 -10.79 -8.02 -2.56
CA ARG A 317 -9.66 -8.78 -2.06
C ARG A 317 -9.60 -10.15 -2.69
N GLY A 318 -8.41 -10.51 -3.19
CA GLY A 318 -8.09 -11.86 -3.57
C GLY A 318 -7.81 -12.74 -2.35
N ASN A 319 -7.85 -14.04 -2.53
CA ASN A 319 -7.53 -15.00 -1.46
C ASN A 319 -6.43 -15.99 -1.86
N GLY A 320 -5.74 -15.73 -2.98
CA GLY A 320 -4.70 -16.60 -3.50
C GLY A 320 -5.22 -17.94 -4.08
N THR A 321 -6.51 -18.03 -4.42
CA THR A 321 -7.10 -19.25 -5.01
C THR A 321 -7.89 -18.98 -6.29
N GLY A 322 -7.73 -17.79 -6.89
CA GLY A 322 -8.51 -17.36 -8.06
C GLY A 322 -9.90 -16.82 -7.74
N ALA A 323 -10.19 -16.52 -6.47
CA ALA A 323 -11.50 -16.03 -6.02
C ALA A 323 -11.39 -14.65 -5.35
N LEU A 324 -12.50 -13.91 -5.37
CA LEU A 324 -12.67 -12.58 -4.76
C LEU A 324 -13.77 -12.63 -3.69
N PRO A 325 -13.51 -13.25 -2.50
CA PRO A 325 -14.52 -13.35 -1.46
C PRO A 325 -14.86 -11.98 -0.88
N GLY A 326 -16.16 -11.71 -0.63
CA GLY A 326 -16.59 -10.49 0.05
C GLY A 326 -16.25 -10.48 1.55
N PRO A 327 -16.41 -9.32 2.24
CA PRO A 327 -16.97 -8.07 1.74
C PRO A 327 -15.97 -7.21 0.97
N HIS A 328 -16.47 -6.43 -0.01
CA HIS A 328 -15.67 -5.49 -0.78
C HIS A 328 -15.67 -4.11 -0.10
N THR A 329 -14.60 -3.34 -0.28
CA THR A 329 -14.40 -2.08 0.44
C THR A 329 -14.25 -0.91 -0.52
N VAL A 330 -15.05 0.15 -0.34
CA VAL A 330 -14.84 1.41 -1.08
C VAL A 330 -13.62 2.12 -0.50
N VAL A 331 -12.60 2.32 -1.33
CA VAL A 331 -11.29 2.90 -0.96
C VAL A 331 -11.04 4.28 -1.58
N GLY A 332 -11.97 4.77 -2.41
CA GLY A 332 -11.86 6.09 -3.02
C GLY A 332 -13.15 6.59 -3.66
N SER A 333 -13.17 7.89 -3.99
CA SER A 333 -14.27 8.55 -4.70
C SER A 333 -13.74 9.52 -5.76
N GLY A 334 -14.60 9.90 -6.73
CA GLY A 334 -14.23 10.81 -7.82
C GLY A 334 -13.44 10.14 -8.97
N TRP A 335 -13.44 8.81 -9.05
CA TRP A 335 -12.70 8.05 -10.07
C TRP A 335 -13.39 8.04 -11.46
N ASN A 336 -14.57 8.61 -11.58
CA ASN A 336 -15.26 8.83 -12.86
C ASN A 336 -14.63 9.97 -13.70
N THR A 337 -13.59 10.64 -13.22
CA THR A 337 -12.79 11.64 -13.94
C THR A 337 -11.43 11.09 -14.41
N ILE A 338 -11.24 9.78 -14.30
CA ILE A 338 -10.05 9.06 -14.76
C ILE A 338 -10.31 8.45 -16.13
N ARG A 339 -9.36 8.56 -17.04
CA ARG A 339 -9.39 7.99 -18.40
C ARG A 339 -8.68 6.66 -18.50
N HIS A 340 -7.59 6.48 -17.75
CA HIS A 340 -6.81 5.25 -17.68
C HIS A 340 -6.37 5.01 -16.26
N MET A 341 -6.40 3.75 -15.83
CA MET A 341 -6.00 3.31 -14.49
C MET A 341 -5.20 2.01 -14.61
N VAL A 342 -4.02 1.99 -14.00
CA VAL A 342 -3.12 0.83 -13.98
C VAL A 342 -2.66 0.60 -12.56
N GLY A 343 -2.76 -0.64 -12.09
CA GLY A 343 -2.26 -1.10 -10.80
C GLY A 343 -0.85 -1.68 -10.92
N GLY A 344 -0.10 -1.63 -9.83
CA GLY A 344 1.26 -2.21 -9.75
C GLY A 344 1.99 -1.69 -8.52
N ASP A 345 3.11 -2.31 -8.18
CA ASP A 345 4.05 -1.77 -7.17
C ASP A 345 5.07 -0.86 -7.87
N PHE A 346 4.72 0.42 -8.03
CA PHE A 346 5.56 1.38 -8.75
C PHE A 346 6.67 2.00 -7.88
N ASN A 347 6.56 1.90 -6.56
CA ASN A 347 7.53 2.50 -5.64
C ASN A 347 8.43 1.47 -4.93
N GLY A 348 8.22 0.17 -5.15
CA GLY A 348 9.02 -0.92 -4.61
C GLY A 348 8.70 -1.26 -3.16
N ASP A 349 7.55 -0.80 -2.62
CA ASP A 349 7.16 -1.03 -1.22
C ASP A 349 6.32 -2.29 -1.03
N ARG A 350 5.96 -2.98 -2.13
CA ARG A 350 5.17 -4.23 -2.23
C ARG A 350 3.69 -4.08 -1.93
N LEU A 351 3.21 -2.87 -1.80
CA LEU A 351 1.79 -2.58 -1.79
C LEU A 351 1.35 -2.12 -3.18
N GLY A 352 0.15 -2.48 -3.53
CA GLY A 352 -0.39 -2.07 -4.82
C GLY A 352 -0.64 -0.56 -4.86
N ASP A 353 0.02 0.09 -5.80
CA ASP A 353 -0.15 1.50 -6.15
C ASP A 353 -1.06 1.66 -7.36
N ILE A 354 -1.45 2.89 -7.67
CA ILE A 354 -2.19 3.21 -8.89
C ILE A 354 -1.49 4.32 -9.67
N MET A 355 -1.30 4.11 -10.97
CA MET A 355 -1.06 5.15 -11.96
C MET A 355 -2.36 5.47 -12.66
N ALA A 356 -2.76 6.75 -12.69
CA ALA A 356 -4.01 7.16 -13.30
C ALA A 356 -3.86 8.42 -14.15
N VAL A 357 -4.38 8.38 -15.37
CA VAL A 357 -4.50 9.55 -16.25
C VAL A 357 -5.88 10.16 -16.06
N ALA A 358 -5.93 11.39 -15.58
CA ALA A 358 -7.19 12.11 -15.42
C ALA A 358 -7.66 12.74 -16.75
N ASP A 359 -8.94 13.16 -16.79
CA ASP A 359 -9.57 13.81 -17.97
C ASP A 359 -8.83 15.04 -18.46
N ASN A 360 -8.15 15.76 -17.57
CA ASN A 360 -7.32 16.92 -17.91
C ASN A 360 -5.94 16.55 -18.53
N GLY A 361 -5.68 15.27 -18.75
CA GLY A 361 -4.41 14.77 -19.31
C GLY A 361 -3.22 14.80 -18.36
N THR A 362 -3.45 14.84 -17.04
CA THR A 362 -2.41 14.73 -16.03
C THR A 362 -2.28 13.28 -15.58
N LEU A 363 -1.05 12.74 -15.55
CA LEU A 363 -0.73 11.47 -14.90
C LEU A 363 -0.52 11.70 -13.41
N TYR A 364 -1.19 10.92 -12.59
CA TYR A 364 -1.06 10.90 -11.14
C TYR A 364 -0.56 9.54 -10.65
N PHE A 365 0.29 9.58 -9.66
CA PHE A 365 0.68 8.45 -8.82
C PHE A 365 -0.11 8.47 -7.51
N TYR A 366 -0.73 7.36 -7.15
CA TYR A 366 -1.43 7.15 -5.89
C TYR A 366 -0.71 6.03 -5.13
N PRO A 367 0.11 6.35 -4.10
CA PRO A 367 0.81 5.32 -3.33
C PRO A 367 -0.18 4.48 -2.53
N GLY A 368 -0.02 3.16 -2.59
CA GLY A 368 -0.77 2.21 -1.78
C GLY A 368 -0.35 2.25 -0.32
N LEU A 369 -1.30 2.01 0.58
CA LEU A 369 -1.08 1.98 2.03
C LEU A 369 -1.76 0.76 2.67
N GLY A 370 -1.95 -0.33 1.91
CA GLY A 370 -2.62 -1.53 2.38
C GLY A 370 -4.11 -1.29 2.70
N GLY A 371 -4.97 -1.44 1.70
CA GLY A 371 -6.43 -1.23 1.80
C GLY A 371 -6.89 0.22 1.67
N ARG A 372 -6.02 1.14 1.35
CA ARG A 372 -6.29 2.56 1.05
C ARG A 372 -5.16 3.16 0.24
N PHE A 373 -5.35 4.40 -0.25
CA PHE A 373 -4.33 5.13 -0.99
C PHE A 373 -3.93 6.41 -0.26
N GLY A 374 -2.66 6.78 -0.41
CA GLY A 374 -2.09 8.03 0.11
C GLY A 374 -2.46 9.24 -0.75
N THR A 375 -1.87 10.40 -0.41
CA THR A 375 -2.03 11.62 -1.20
C THR A 375 -1.43 11.42 -2.59
N ARG A 376 -2.23 11.67 -3.63
CA ARG A 376 -1.76 11.56 -5.01
C ARG A 376 -0.67 12.57 -5.33
N VAL A 377 0.27 12.17 -6.16
CA VAL A 377 1.36 13.01 -6.68
C VAL A 377 1.16 13.22 -8.18
N ALA A 378 1.17 14.47 -8.65
CA ALA A 378 1.15 14.74 -10.08
C ALA A 378 2.55 14.49 -10.69
N LEU A 379 2.62 13.62 -11.69
CA LEU A 379 3.88 13.26 -12.36
C LEU A 379 4.12 14.06 -13.63
N GLY A 380 3.08 14.62 -14.24
CA GLY A 380 3.20 15.45 -15.44
C GLY A 380 1.90 15.53 -16.23
N SER A 381 1.87 16.47 -17.18
CA SER A 381 0.75 16.66 -18.13
C SER A 381 1.12 16.14 -19.51
N GLY A 382 0.17 16.19 -20.46
CA GLY A 382 0.37 15.77 -21.85
C GLY A 382 -0.10 14.33 -22.15
N TRP A 383 -0.71 13.65 -21.19
CA TRP A 383 -1.22 12.29 -21.36
C TRP A 383 -2.61 12.21 -22.02
N GLY A 384 -3.18 13.37 -22.42
CA GLY A 384 -4.50 13.42 -23.05
C GLY A 384 -4.60 12.75 -24.43
N SER A 385 -3.47 12.52 -25.11
CA SER A 385 -3.39 11.83 -26.42
C SER A 385 -3.21 10.30 -26.29
N ILE A 386 -3.07 9.78 -25.06
CA ILE A 386 -2.90 8.35 -24.82
C ILE A 386 -4.26 7.65 -25.01
N THR A 387 -4.27 6.55 -25.76
CA THR A 387 -5.45 5.74 -26.11
C THR A 387 -5.43 4.35 -25.47
N ALA A 388 -4.27 3.89 -24.99
CA ALA A 388 -4.14 2.70 -24.17
C ALA A 388 -2.99 2.92 -23.17
N LEU A 389 -3.15 2.40 -21.96
CA LEU A 389 -2.15 2.45 -20.90
C LEU A 389 -2.19 1.12 -20.16
N THR A 390 -1.05 0.46 -20.07
CA THR A 390 -0.83 -0.74 -19.27
C THR A 390 0.51 -0.64 -18.52
N GLY A 391 0.77 -1.54 -17.58
CA GLY A 391 2.01 -1.52 -16.81
C GLY A 391 1.89 -2.19 -15.46
N GLY A 392 2.75 -1.77 -14.52
CA GLY A 392 2.83 -2.41 -13.20
C GLY A 392 3.76 -3.63 -13.20
N VAL A 393 4.41 -3.92 -14.33
CA VAL A 393 5.37 -5.01 -14.51
C VAL A 393 6.70 -4.48 -15.04
N ASP A 394 7.76 -5.28 -14.92
CA ASP A 394 9.10 -4.97 -15.44
C ASP A 394 9.23 -5.44 -16.89
N TYR A 395 9.02 -4.54 -17.85
CA TYR A 395 9.15 -4.85 -19.29
C TYR A 395 10.58 -4.80 -19.80
N ASN A 396 11.49 -4.13 -19.09
CA ASN A 396 12.86 -3.88 -19.58
C ASN A 396 13.95 -4.63 -18.81
N GLY A 397 13.63 -5.38 -17.76
CA GLY A 397 14.55 -6.20 -16.97
C GLY A 397 15.31 -5.42 -15.89
N ASP A 398 14.90 -4.18 -15.56
CA ASP A 398 15.58 -3.37 -14.55
C ASP A 398 15.02 -3.53 -13.13
N LYS A 399 14.03 -4.42 -12.94
CA LYS A 399 13.35 -4.79 -11.69
C LYS A 399 12.45 -3.70 -11.10
N HIS A 400 12.07 -2.73 -11.90
CA HIS A 400 11.09 -1.71 -11.52
C HIS A 400 9.85 -1.84 -12.40
N ALA A 401 8.70 -1.52 -11.83
CA ALA A 401 7.45 -1.52 -12.57
C ALA A 401 7.42 -0.37 -13.58
N ASP A 402 7.18 -0.72 -14.84
CA ASP A 402 7.14 0.19 -15.98
C ASP A 402 5.70 0.55 -16.37
N LEU A 403 5.54 1.56 -17.24
CA LEU A 403 4.31 1.80 -18.00
C LEU A 403 4.55 1.66 -19.50
N ILE A 404 3.56 1.15 -20.21
CA ILE A 404 3.45 1.20 -21.65
C ILE A 404 2.25 2.04 -22.03
N ALA A 405 2.46 3.01 -22.90
CA ALA A 405 1.43 3.89 -23.37
C ALA A 405 1.38 3.95 -24.90
N ARG A 406 0.17 3.78 -25.44
CA ARG A 406 -0.08 3.98 -26.88
C ARG A 406 -0.69 5.34 -27.14
N THR A 407 -0.14 6.05 -28.11
CA THR A 407 -0.69 7.34 -28.57
C THR A 407 -1.83 7.14 -29.58
N SER A 408 -2.59 8.20 -29.83
CA SER A 408 -3.63 8.24 -30.87
C SER A 408 -3.07 8.06 -32.31
N THR A 409 -1.77 8.23 -32.51
CA THR A 409 -1.08 7.96 -33.78
C THR A 409 -0.60 6.52 -33.93
N GLY A 410 -0.82 5.68 -32.91
CA GLY A 410 -0.44 4.26 -32.91
C GLY A 410 1.04 4.01 -32.57
N GLU A 411 1.73 4.99 -32.01
CA GLU A 411 3.05 4.82 -31.45
C GLU A 411 2.96 4.22 -30.04
N LEU A 412 3.83 3.27 -29.74
CA LEU A 412 3.95 2.64 -28.43
C LEU A 412 5.21 3.10 -27.73
N TYR A 413 5.06 3.61 -26.53
CA TYR A 413 6.15 4.09 -25.69
C TYR A 413 6.26 3.29 -24.40
N LEU A 414 7.49 2.91 -24.05
CA LEU A 414 7.86 2.44 -22.72
C LEU A 414 8.27 3.64 -21.86
N TYR A 415 7.78 3.69 -20.65
CA TYR A 415 8.17 4.60 -19.58
C TYR A 415 8.83 3.78 -18.48
N PRO A 416 10.18 3.65 -18.47
CA PRO A 416 10.88 2.85 -17.47
C PRO A 416 10.69 3.45 -16.08
N GLY A 417 10.28 2.63 -15.14
CA GLY A 417 10.16 3.02 -13.73
C GLY A 417 11.52 3.32 -13.10
N ASP A 418 11.52 4.11 -12.05
CA ASP A 418 12.73 4.37 -11.26
C ASP A 418 12.67 3.72 -9.85
N GLY A 419 11.59 2.96 -9.58
CA GLY A 419 11.35 2.31 -8.29
C GLY A 419 10.91 3.25 -7.18
N THR A 420 10.54 4.49 -7.49
CA THR A 420 10.07 5.50 -6.50
C THR A 420 8.68 6.06 -6.84
N GLY A 421 7.94 5.39 -7.73
CA GLY A 421 6.67 5.88 -8.25
C GLY A 421 6.83 6.95 -9.33
N ARG A 422 8.02 7.05 -9.96
CA ARG A 422 8.32 7.98 -11.05
C ARG A 422 8.90 7.21 -12.23
N PHE A 423 9.08 7.91 -13.36
CA PHE A 423 9.56 7.32 -14.60
C PHE A 423 10.77 8.08 -15.15
N LYS A 424 11.67 7.33 -15.77
CA LYS A 424 12.77 7.84 -16.60
C LYS A 424 12.22 8.39 -17.93
N SER A 425 13.09 8.88 -18.80
CA SER A 425 12.69 9.31 -20.15
C SER A 425 12.06 8.17 -20.93
N ARG A 426 10.90 8.44 -21.57
CA ARG A 426 10.21 7.46 -22.40
C ARG A 426 11.03 7.01 -23.60
N ILE A 427 10.82 5.80 -24.02
CA ILE A 427 11.48 5.16 -25.17
C ILE A 427 10.40 4.76 -26.18
N LEU A 428 10.56 5.16 -27.45
CA LEU A 428 9.69 4.67 -28.52
C LEU A 428 10.05 3.21 -28.81
N ILE A 429 9.10 2.30 -28.62
CA ILE A 429 9.30 0.86 -28.77
C ILE A 429 8.59 0.28 -30.00
N GLY A 430 7.76 1.07 -30.67
CA GLY A 430 7.12 0.64 -31.92
C GLY A 430 6.10 1.62 -32.46
N SER A 431 5.64 1.35 -33.70
CA SER A 431 4.56 2.07 -34.38
C SER A 431 3.61 1.07 -35.04
N GLY A 432 2.42 1.54 -35.43
CA GLY A 432 1.40 0.70 -36.07
C GLY A 432 0.51 -0.07 -35.06
N TRP A 433 0.56 0.26 -33.77
CA TRP A 433 -0.20 -0.42 -32.70
C TRP A 433 -1.67 0.00 -32.62
N GLY A 434 -2.15 0.79 -33.60
CA GLY A 434 -3.55 1.23 -33.66
C GLY A 434 -4.57 0.12 -33.94
N GLU A 435 -4.11 -1.06 -34.36
CA GLU A 435 -4.97 -2.24 -34.60
C GLU A 435 -5.54 -2.85 -33.32
N TYR A 436 -4.87 -2.67 -32.18
CA TYR A 436 -5.35 -3.21 -30.90
C TYR A 436 -6.32 -2.25 -30.22
N LEU A 437 -7.52 -2.75 -29.85
CA LEU A 437 -8.51 -2.01 -29.08
C LEU A 437 -8.09 -1.90 -27.61
N GLN A 438 -7.49 -2.96 -27.08
CA GLN A 438 -6.95 -3.05 -25.71
C GLN A 438 -5.54 -3.61 -25.76
N LEU A 439 -4.70 -3.19 -24.83
CA LEU A 439 -3.37 -3.71 -24.55
C LEU A 439 -3.23 -3.89 -23.04
N GLU A 440 -2.65 -5.02 -22.64
CA GLU A 440 -2.37 -5.36 -21.24
C GLU A 440 -1.09 -6.18 -21.10
#